data_2b16eb03e3265f93c79e01579814f273
#
_entry.id   2b16eb03e3265f93c79e01579814f273
#
_cell.length_a   1.000
_cell.length_b   1.000
_cell.length_c   1.000
_cell.angle_alpha   90.00
_cell.angle_beta   90.00
_cell.angle_gamma   90.00
#
_symmetry.space_group_name_H-M   'P 1'
#
loop_
_entity.id
_entity.type
_entity.pdbx_description
1 polymer ?
#
loop_
_entity_poly.entity_id
_entity_poly.type
_entity_poly.pdbx_seq_one_letter_code
_entity_poly.pdbx_strand_id
1 'polypeptide(L)'
;NNGIVCPQCFTIMNNDNNHNTIQEFDVNLICDFFLNTNRQGPGSPEATLKALSFINNLTVQSLIADLGCGTGGQTMVLAQHTPGSITGLDFFPEFIECFNRNAEKLNLQDRVKGVVGSMDALSFEKESLDLIWSEGAIYNIGFERGLNEWRNYLKPGGYLAVSESVWFTDHRPAEIHDFWMNAYTEIDTIPNKVVQIQKAGYI
;
A
#
# COMPACT_ATOMS: atom_id res chain seq x y z
N ASN A 1 3.04 27.94 0.20
CA ASN A 1 2.70 26.63 0.76
C ASN A 1 1.83 25.91 -0.29
N ASN A 2 2.48 25.22 -1.22
CA ASN A 2 1.80 24.40 -2.21
C ASN A 2 1.82 22.97 -1.67
N GLY A 3 0.71 22.57 -1.01
CA GLY A 3 0.48 21.19 -0.66
C GLY A 3 0.33 20.37 -1.95
N ILE A 4 1.23 19.43 -2.17
CA ILE A 4 1.11 18.46 -3.25
C ILE A 4 0.13 17.39 -2.78
N VAL A 5 -1.07 17.47 -3.27
CA VAL A 5 -2.11 16.46 -3.05
C VAL A 5 -2.00 15.41 -4.15
N CYS A 6 -2.10 14.14 -3.80
CA CYS A 6 -2.14 13.04 -4.79
C CYS A 6 -3.25 13.32 -5.81
N PRO A 7 -2.94 13.50 -7.11
CA PRO A 7 -3.94 13.89 -8.12
C PRO A 7 -5.07 12.87 -8.28
N GLN A 8 -4.82 11.61 -7.96
CA GLN A 8 -5.78 10.51 -8.16
C GLN A 8 -6.86 10.46 -7.08
N CYS A 9 -6.55 10.86 -5.84
CA CYS A 9 -7.58 10.99 -4.81
C CYS A 9 -8.57 12.15 -5.08
N PHE A 10 -8.19 13.12 -5.92
CA PHE A 10 -9.00 14.30 -6.25
C PHE A 10 -9.81 14.21 -7.53
N THR A 11 -9.48 13.30 -8.44
CA THR A 11 -10.21 13.16 -9.72
C THR A 11 -11.64 12.63 -9.53
N ILE A 12 -11.95 12.08 -8.37
CA ILE A 12 -13.27 11.50 -8.04
C ILE A 12 -14.35 12.56 -7.83
N MET A 13 -13.99 13.85 -7.65
CA MET A 13 -14.95 14.85 -7.16
C MET A 13 -15.25 16.03 -8.10
N ASN A 14 -14.74 16.07 -9.33
CA ASN A 14 -14.84 17.28 -10.15
C ASN A 14 -15.71 17.17 -11.42
N ASN A 15 -16.74 16.32 -11.46
CA ASN A 15 -17.60 16.22 -12.64
C ASN A 15 -19.10 16.29 -12.35
N ASP A 16 -19.56 17.24 -11.53
CA ASP A 16 -20.97 17.61 -11.53
C ASP A 16 -21.15 19.10 -11.35
N ASN A 17 -21.65 19.74 -12.44
CA ASN A 17 -22.19 21.09 -12.46
C ASN A 17 -23.53 21.17 -11.71
N ASN A 18 -23.53 20.90 -10.40
CA ASN A 18 -24.66 21.25 -9.56
C ASN A 18 -24.16 21.68 -8.17
N HIS A 19 -24.54 22.88 -7.77
CA HIS A 19 -24.20 23.65 -6.60
C HIS A 19 -24.31 22.89 -5.26
N ASN A 20 -23.45 21.91 -5.03
CA ASN A 20 -23.02 21.51 -3.69
C ASN A 20 -21.52 21.45 -3.76
N THR A 21 -20.88 22.56 -3.41
CA THR A 21 -19.45 22.60 -3.09
C THR A 21 -19.21 21.56 -2.03
N ILE A 22 -18.66 20.40 -2.45
CA ILE A 22 -17.94 19.53 -1.50
C ILE A 22 -16.80 20.44 -1.04
N GLN A 23 -16.83 20.80 0.24
CA GLN A 23 -15.76 21.53 0.91
C GLN A 23 -14.45 20.85 0.53
N GLU A 24 -13.43 21.62 0.25
CA GLU A 24 -12.07 21.11 0.05
C GLU A 24 -11.83 20.03 1.09
N PHE A 25 -11.50 18.83 0.62
CA PHE A 25 -11.33 17.67 1.46
C PHE A 25 -10.18 17.96 2.40
N ASP A 26 -10.47 18.13 3.68
CA ASP A 26 -9.47 18.49 4.69
C ASP A 26 -8.58 17.28 4.94
N VAL A 27 -7.38 17.30 4.35
CA VAL A 27 -6.35 16.27 4.53
C VAL A 27 -6.02 16.08 6.00
N ASN A 28 -6.08 17.15 6.82
CA ASN A 28 -5.82 17.05 8.25
C ASN A 28 -6.90 16.21 8.95
N LEU A 29 -8.15 16.33 8.53
CA LEU A 29 -9.24 15.54 9.09
C LEU A 29 -9.05 14.04 8.80
N ILE A 30 -8.56 13.69 7.61
CA ILE A 30 -8.20 12.30 7.28
C ILE A 30 -7.06 11.81 8.15
N CYS A 31 -5.99 12.60 8.23
CA CYS A 31 -4.84 12.25 9.06
C CYS A 31 -5.29 12.05 10.51
N ASP A 32 -6.08 12.95 11.07
CA ASP A 32 -6.60 12.85 12.44
C ASP A 32 -7.47 11.60 12.63
N PHE A 33 -8.32 11.28 11.67
CA PHE A 33 -9.15 10.07 11.72
C PHE A 33 -8.28 8.80 11.71
N PHE A 34 -7.37 8.68 10.76
CA PHE A 34 -6.55 7.49 10.58
C PHE A 34 -5.45 7.32 11.63
N LEU A 35 -4.91 8.42 12.19
CA LEU A 35 -3.93 8.36 13.28
C LEU A 35 -4.50 7.66 14.54
N ASN A 36 -5.81 7.70 14.73
CA ASN A 36 -6.49 7.06 15.86
C ASN A 36 -6.93 5.61 15.58
N THR A 37 -6.61 5.06 14.40
CA THR A 37 -6.91 3.68 14.05
C THR A 37 -5.65 2.82 14.09
N ASN A 38 -5.79 1.57 14.55
CA ASN A 38 -4.66 0.63 14.55
C ASN A 38 -4.24 0.19 13.15
N ARG A 39 -5.10 0.39 12.15
CA ARG A 39 -4.89 0.03 10.75
C ARG A 39 -5.71 0.97 9.86
N GLN A 40 -5.12 1.48 8.78
CA GLN A 40 -5.75 2.46 7.90
C GLN A 40 -6.47 1.84 6.70
N GLY A 41 -6.20 0.58 6.40
CA GLY A 41 -6.75 -0.11 5.24
C GLY A 41 -7.47 -1.42 5.58
N PRO A 42 -8.15 -2.03 4.60
CA PRO A 42 -8.76 -3.35 4.74
C PRO A 42 -7.73 -4.41 5.10
N GLY A 43 -8.17 -5.43 5.82
CA GLY A 43 -7.33 -6.56 6.22
C GLY A 43 -7.32 -6.78 7.73
N SER A 44 -6.51 -7.72 8.17
CA SER A 44 -6.35 -8.05 9.58
C SER A 44 -4.95 -8.65 9.81
N PRO A 45 -4.49 -8.77 11.09
CA PRO A 45 -3.26 -9.48 11.40
C PRO A 45 -3.23 -10.91 10.83
N GLU A 46 -4.36 -11.60 10.86
CA GLU A 46 -4.49 -12.96 10.33
C GLU A 46 -4.31 -13.00 8.81
N ALA A 47 -4.87 -12.01 8.08
CA ALA A 47 -4.70 -11.89 6.63
C ALA A 47 -3.24 -11.60 6.26
N THR A 48 -2.59 -10.66 6.98
CA THR A 48 -1.16 -10.37 6.84
C THR A 48 -0.32 -11.63 7.07
N LEU A 49 -0.55 -12.36 8.16
CA LEU A 49 0.17 -13.59 8.49
C LEU A 49 -0.10 -14.71 7.47
N LYS A 50 -1.32 -14.81 6.97
CA LYS A 50 -1.66 -15.77 5.92
C LYS A 50 -0.88 -15.48 4.65
N ALA A 51 -0.81 -14.23 4.21
CA ALA A 51 -0.02 -13.84 3.05
C ALA A 51 1.48 -14.08 3.29
N LEU A 52 1.99 -13.74 4.48
CA LEU A 52 3.38 -13.98 4.86
C LEU A 52 3.74 -15.48 4.83
N SER A 53 2.80 -16.37 5.13
CA SER A 53 3.04 -17.83 5.15
C SER A 53 3.41 -18.43 3.78
N PHE A 54 3.22 -17.69 2.69
CA PHE A 54 3.64 -18.09 1.34
C PHE A 54 5.05 -17.64 1.00
N ILE A 55 5.68 -16.82 1.85
CA ILE A 55 7.01 -16.26 1.62
C ILE A 55 8.02 -17.10 2.38
N ASN A 56 9.02 -17.59 1.67
CA ASN A 56 10.06 -18.43 2.23
C ASN A 56 11.43 -17.73 2.20
N ASN A 57 12.37 -18.25 2.97
CA ASN A 57 13.79 -17.87 2.91
C ASN A 57 14.13 -16.44 3.38
N LEU A 58 13.24 -15.77 4.13
CA LEU A 58 13.60 -14.52 4.79
C LEU A 58 14.57 -14.78 5.94
N THR A 59 15.64 -13.99 6.00
CA THR A 59 16.73 -14.08 6.99
C THR A 59 16.92 -12.75 7.70
N VAL A 60 17.81 -12.70 8.68
CA VAL A 60 18.19 -11.44 9.36
C VAL A 60 18.85 -10.42 8.42
N GLN A 61 19.36 -10.86 7.28
CA GLN A 61 19.92 -9.98 6.23
C GLN A 61 18.90 -9.53 5.20
N SER A 62 17.67 -10.06 5.26
CA SER A 62 16.63 -9.68 4.29
C SER A 62 16.22 -8.22 4.45
N LEU A 63 16.07 -7.54 3.33
CA LEU A 63 15.59 -6.18 3.23
C LEU A 63 14.15 -6.18 2.72
N ILE A 64 13.28 -5.61 3.51
CA ILE A 64 11.83 -5.58 3.25
C ILE A 64 11.39 -4.12 3.14
N ALA A 65 10.58 -3.81 2.14
CA ALA A 65 9.91 -2.52 2.03
C ALA A 65 8.39 -2.71 2.21
N ASP A 66 7.74 -1.90 3.06
CA ASP A 66 6.28 -1.80 3.15
C ASP A 66 5.84 -0.46 2.55
N LEU A 67 5.25 -0.50 1.36
CA LEU A 67 4.90 0.67 0.56
C LEU A 67 3.44 1.09 0.80
N GLY A 68 3.25 2.32 1.26
CA GLY A 68 1.98 2.81 1.79
C GLY A 68 1.72 2.23 3.18
N CYS A 69 2.73 2.28 4.05
CA CYS A 69 2.72 1.61 5.34
C CYS A 69 1.75 2.23 6.37
N GLY A 70 1.27 3.45 6.14
CA GLY A 70 0.46 4.19 7.09
C GLY A 70 1.17 4.34 8.44
N THR A 71 0.45 4.11 9.52
CA THR A 71 1.00 4.12 10.89
C THR A 71 1.68 2.80 11.29
N GLY A 72 1.84 1.87 10.35
CA GLY A 72 2.58 0.62 10.53
C GLY A 72 1.78 -0.55 11.07
N GLY A 73 0.44 -0.54 10.97
CA GLY A 73 -0.39 -1.62 11.52
C GLY A 73 0.02 -3.01 11.02
N GLN A 74 0.10 -3.21 9.71
CA GLN A 74 0.57 -4.45 9.10
C GLN A 74 2.08 -4.64 9.26
N THR A 75 2.86 -3.56 9.20
CA THR A 75 4.32 -3.61 9.33
C THR A 75 4.76 -4.18 10.67
N MET A 76 4.10 -3.79 11.76
CA MET A 76 4.41 -4.31 13.09
C MET A 76 4.11 -5.82 13.20
N VAL A 77 3.03 -6.27 12.54
CA VAL A 77 2.72 -7.71 12.44
C VAL A 77 3.82 -8.44 11.65
N LEU A 78 4.22 -7.91 10.49
CA LEU A 78 5.34 -8.48 9.71
C LEU A 78 6.61 -8.54 10.53
N ALA A 79 6.97 -7.46 11.20
CA ALA A 79 8.20 -7.37 11.98
C ALA A 79 8.26 -8.38 13.12
N GLN A 80 7.14 -8.69 13.76
CA GLN A 80 7.08 -9.71 14.81
C GLN A 80 7.26 -11.13 14.28
N HIS A 81 7.08 -11.35 12.97
CA HIS A 81 7.08 -12.68 12.35
C HIS A 81 8.14 -12.85 11.24
N THR A 82 8.95 -11.83 11.00
CA THR A 82 10.09 -11.89 10.07
C THR A 82 11.37 -11.43 10.74
N PRO A 83 12.52 -12.03 10.40
CA PRO A 83 13.79 -11.66 11.04
C PRO A 83 14.48 -10.45 10.41
N GLY A 84 14.10 -10.05 9.18
CA GLY A 84 14.77 -9.02 8.39
C GLY A 84 14.52 -7.59 8.86
N SER A 85 15.18 -6.64 8.21
CA SER A 85 14.93 -5.21 8.39
C SER A 85 13.80 -4.74 7.50
N ILE A 86 12.92 -3.89 8.04
CA ILE A 86 11.74 -3.36 7.32
C ILE A 86 11.84 -1.84 7.24
N THR A 87 11.74 -1.31 6.03
CA THR A 87 11.53 0.11 5.78
C THR A 87 10.08 0.33 5.37
N GLY A 88 9.31 0.99 6.23
CA GLY A 88 7.97 1.47 5.88
C GLY A 88 8.07 2.81 5.16
N LEU A 89 7.36 2.96 4.05
CA LEU A 89 7.31 4.20 3.27
C LEU A 89 5.88 4.68 3.18
N ASP A 90 5.64 5.93 3.54
CA ASP A 90 4.34 6.58 3.38
C ASP A 90 4.52 8.06 3.02
N PHE A 91 3.52 8.63 2.37
CA PHE A 91 3.55 10.02 1.93
C PHE A 91 3.33 11.01 3.07
N PHE A 92 2.60 10.63 4.13
CA PHE A 92 2.21 11.50 5.23
C PHE A 92 3.23 11.46 6.37
N PRO A 93 3.89 12.60 6.68
CA PRO A 93 4.87 12.67 7.78
C PRO A 93 4.28 12.26 9.13
N GLU A 94 3.03 12.62 9.41
CA GLU A 94 2.32 12.32 10.65
C GLU A 94 2.12 10.81 10.84
N PHE A 95 1.87 10.08 9.74
CA PHE A 95 1.78 8.63 9.77
C PHE A 95 3.14 8.02 10.08
N ILE A 96 4.20 8.53 9.48
CA ILE A 96 5.57 8.06 9.71
C ILE A 96 6.05 8.34 11.13
N GLU A 97 5.69 9.48 11.72
CA GLU A 97 5.96 9.74 13.13
C GLU A 97 5.25 8.73 14.04
N CYS A 98 3.98 8.44 13.75
CA CYS A 98 3.21 7.42 14.47
C CYS A 98 3.80 6.01 14.26
N PHE A 99 4.18 5.67 13.04
CA PHE A 99 4.87 4.42 12.69
C PHE A 99 6.11 4.20 13.55
N ASN A 100 7.01 5.20 13.60
CA ASN A 100 8.26 5.09 14.35
C ASN A 100 8.00 4.96 15.87
N ARG A 101 7.04 5.71 16.42
CA ARG A 101 6.60 5.53 17.80
C ARG A 101 6.04 4.13 18.08
N ASN A 102 5.33 3.53 17.12
CA ASN A 102 4.80 2.18 17.25
C ASN A 102 5.93 1.12 17.20
N ALA A 103 6.94 1.33 16.37
CA ALA A 103 8.13 0.49 16.34
C ALA A 103 8.90 0.55 17.68
N GLU A 104 9.08 1.76 18.23
CA GLU A 104 9.72 1.97 19.54
C GLU A 104 8.96 1.26 20.67
N LYS A 105 7.62 1.40 20.74
CA LYS A 105 6.78 0.73 21.75
C LYS A 105 6.93 -0.78 21.75
N LEU A 106 7.26 -1.37 20.60
CA LEU A 106 7.46 -2.81 20.44
C LEU A 106 8.94 -3.22 20.48
N ASN A 107 9.87 -2.31 20.77
CA ASN A 107 11.31 -2.51 20.75
C ASN A 107 11.81 -3.03 19.39
N LEU A 108 11.27 -2.52 18.30
CA LEU A 108 11.61 -2.92 16.92
C LEU A 108 12.43 -1.86 16.17
N GLN A 109 12.70 -0.69 16.77
CA GLN A 109 13.32 0.49 16.14
C GLN A 109 14.71 0.23 15.54
N ASP A 110 15.41 -0.81 15.97
CA ASP A 110 16.74 -1.17 15.44
C ASP A 110 16.67 -1.79 14.03
N ARG A 111 15.51 -2.29 13.63
CA ARG A 111 15.31 -2.97 12.34
C ARG A 111 14.03 -2.59 11.59
N VAL A 112 13.18 -1.76 12.18
CA VAL A 112 11.93 -1.26 11.58
C VAL A 112 11.95 0.25 11.60
N LYS A 113 11.94 0.87 10.42
CA LYS A 113 12.04 2.32 10.28
C LYS A 113 11.03 2.82 9.26
N GLY A 114 10.24 3.82 9.65
CA GLY A 114 9.40 4.59 8.74
C GLY A 114 10.17 5.73 8.10
N VAL A 115 9.94 5.96 6.80
CA VAL A 115 10.49 7.07 6.04
C VAL A 115 9.38 7.75 5.23
N VAL A 116 9.42 9.08 5.18
CA VAL A 116 8.51 9.85 4.34
C VAL A 116 8.95 9.73 2.89
N GLY A 117 8.05 9.35 2.01
CA GLY A 117 8.35 9.24 0.59
C GLY A 117 7.14 8.82 -0.24
N SER A 118 7.29 8.86 -1.55
CA SER A 118 6.25 8.44 -2.49
C SER A 118 6.53 7.05 -3.03
N MET A 119 5.50 6.22 -3.12
CA MET A 119 5.60 4.86 -3.64
C MET A 119 5.80 4.80 -5.16
N ASP A 120 5.65 5.93 -5.86
CA ASP A 120 5.95 6.08 -7.28
C ASP A 120 7.34 6.70 -7.57
N ALA A 121 8.13 6.98 -6.51
CA ALA A 121 9.48 7.53 -6.59
C ALA A 121 10.38 6.89 -5.52
N LEU A 122 10.56 5.57 -5.63
CA LEU A 122 11.32 4.81 -4.63
C LEU A 122 12.82 5.14 -4.68
N SER A 123 13.41 5.33 -3.51
CA SER A 123 14.84 5.62 -3.33
C SER A 123 15.69 4.38 -2.99
N PHE A 124 15.14 3.19 -3.12
CA PHE A 124 15.89 1.94 -2.93
C PHE A 124 16.85 1.69 -4.09
N GLU A 125 17.91 0.95 -3.84
CA GLU A 125 18.77 0.44 -4.91
C GLU A 125 18.01 -0.64 -5.71
N LYS A 126 18.30 -0.72 -7.01
CA LYS A 126 17.73 -1.78 -7.86
C LYS A 126 18.20 -3.15 -7.38
N GLU A 127 17.32 -4.14 -7.48
CA GLU A 127 17.59 -5.53 -7.10
C GLU A 127 18.14 -5.68 -5.67
N SER A 128 17.67 -4.83 -4.73
CA SER A 128 18.13 -4.85 -3.34
C SER A 128 17.17 -5.46 -2.35
N LEU A 129 15.88 -5.51 -2.69
CA LEU A 129 14.83 -5.95 -1.77
C LEU A 129 14.51 -7.43 -1.92
N ASP A 130 14.40 -8.13 -0.80
CA ASP A 130 13.94 -9.53 -0.74
C ASP A 130 12.41 -9.62 -0.78
N LEU A 131 11.73 -8.59 -0.26
CA LEU A 131 10.27 -8.51 -0.20
C LEU A 131 9.82 -7.06 -0.34
N ILE A 132 8.85 -6.83 -1.21
CA ILE A 132 8.01 -5.64 -1.22
C ILE A 132 6.61 -6.04 -0.73
N TRP A 133 6.12 -5.31 0.26
CA TRP A 133 4.80 -5.45 0.84
C TRP A 133 3.98 -4.20 0.59
N SER A 134 2.67 -4.35 0.30
CA SER A 134 1.76 -3.21 0.17
C SER A 134 0.32 -3.66 0.38
N GLU A 135 -0.27 -3.34 1.52
CA GLU A 135 -1.66 -3.67 1.82
C GLU A 135 -2.55 -2.43 1.73
N GLY A 136 -3.53 -2.47 0.81
CA GLY A 136 -4.50 -1.40 0.63
C GLY A 136 -3.89 -0.08 0.14
N ALA A 137 -2.81 -0.14 -0.66
CA ALA A 137 -2.11 1.07 -1.07
C ALA A 137 -1.69 1.13 -2.54
N ILE A 138 -1.38 0.01 -3.19
CA ILE A 138 -0.89 -0.03 -4.57
C ILE A 138 -1.80 0.70 -5.57
N TYR A 139 -3.11 0.69 -5.34
CA TYR A 139 -4.11 1.36 -6.19
C TYR A 139 -3.86 2.87 -6.33
N ASN A 140 -3.19 3.50 -5.36
CA ASN A 140 -2.89 4.94 -5.39
C ASN A 140 -1.96 5.34 -6.56
N ILE A 141 -1.14 4.42 -7.04
CA ILE A 141 -0.27 4.64 -8.21
C ILE A 141 -0.71 3.84 -9.44
N GLY A 142 -1.72 2.99 -9.29
CA GLY A 142 -2.18 2.03 -10.28
C GLY A 142 -1.52 0.67 -10.11
N PHE A 143 -2.35 -0.39 -10.18
CA PHE A 143 -1.89 -1.76 -9.95
C PHE A 143 -0.86 -2.21 -10.97
N GLU A 144 -1.16 -2.03 -12.27
CA GLU A 144 -0.24 -2.42 -13.35
C GLU A 144 1.08 -1.64 -13.28
N ARG A 145 1.01 -0.34 -12.98
CA ARG A 145 2.20 0.50 -12.80
C ARG A 145 3.04 0.00 -11.62
N GLY A 146 2.43 -0.21 -10.46
CA GLY A 146 3.12 -0.71 -9.27
C GLY A 146 3.82 -2.05 -9.53
N LEU A 147 3.14 -3.01 -10.18
CA LEU A 147 3.73 -4.29 -10.55
C LEU A 147 5.00 -4.12 -11.39
N ASN A 148 4.96 -3.27 -12.44
CA ASN A 148 6.08 -3.09 -13.37
C ASN A 148 7.25 -2.30 -12.77
N GLU A 149 6.95 -1.19 -12.06
CA GLU A 149 7.99 -0.31 -11.52
C GLU A 149 8.68 -0.95 -10.31
N TRP A 150 7.93 -1.51 -9.36
CA TRP A 150 8.48 -2.07 -8.13
C TRP A 150 9.32 -3.33 -8.36
N ARG A 151 9.03 -4.09 -9.43
CA ARG A 151 9.83 -5.26 -9.80
C ARG A 151 11.31 -4.96 -9.97
N ASN A 152 11.67 -3.74 -10.39
CA ASN A 152 13.06 -3.33 -10.58
C ASN A 152 13.87 -3.26 -9.28
N TYR A 153 13.21 -3.20 -8.13
CA TYR A 153 13.84 -3.13 -6.82
C TYR A 153 13.95 -4.49 -6.14
N LEU A 154 13.20 -5.49 -6.62
CA LEU A 154 13.27 -6.85 -6.11
C LEU A 154 14.51 -7.58 -6.63
N LYS A 155 15.19 -8.28 -5.74
CA LYS A 155 16.21 -9.26 -6.11
C LYS A 155 15.61 -10.35 -7.02
N PRO A 156 16.42 -11.02 -7.86
CA PRO A 156 15.99 -12.25 -8.48
C PRO A 156 15.47 -13.25 -7.44
N GLY A 157 14.23 -13.72 -7.61
CA GLY A 157 13.56 -14.57 -6.62
C GLY A 157 12.98 -13.85 -5.40
N GLY A 158 13.03 -12.53 -5.35
CA GLY A 158 12.34 -11.72 -4.35
C GLY A 158 10.81 -11.73 -4.54
N TYR A 159 10.10 -11.39 -3.49
CA TYR A 159 8.63 -11.48 -3.44
C TYR A 159 7.98 -10.11 -3.49
N LEU A 160 6.83 -10.06 -4.17
CA LEU A 160 5.87 -8.96 -4.07
C LEU A 160 4.58 -9.47 -3.42
N ALA A 161 4.17 -8.89 -2.31
CA ALA A 161 2.91 -9.16 -1.65
C ALA A 161 2.05 -7.90 -1.63
N VAL A 162 0.92 -7.94 -2.31
CA VAL A 162 0.00 -6.81 -2.41
C VAL A 162 -1.43 -7.24 -2.14
N SER A 163 -2.23 -6.37 -1.56
CA SER A 163 -3.69 -6.52 -1.56
C SER A 163 -4.31 -5.56 -2.57
N GLU A 164 -5.33 -6.04 -3.28
CA GLU A 164 -5.95 -5.32 -4.37
C GLU A 164 -7.47 -5.49 -4.36
N SER A 165 -8.18 -4.44 -4.74
CA SER A 165 -9.64 -4.48 -4.90
C SER A 165 -10.02 -5.24 -6.17
N VAL A 166 -10.89 -6.23 -6.03
CA VAL A 166 -11.29 -7.09 -7.14
C VAL A 166 -12.79 -7.35 -7.16
N TRP A 167 -13.30 -7.65 -8.35
CA TRP A 167 -14.63 -8.19 -8.53
C TRP A 167 -14.64 -9.71 -8.29
N PHE A 168 -15.54 -10.18 -7.45
CA PHE A 168 -15.76 -11.62 -7.23
C PHE A 168 -16.69 -12.25 -8.26
N THR A 169 -17.52 -11.44 -8.94
CA THR A 169 -18.51 -11.91 -9.91
C THR A 169 -18.58 -10.97 -11.10
N ASP A 170 -19.03 -11.49 -12.25
CA ASP A 170 -19.28 -10.69 -13.45
C ASP A 170 -20.60 -9.91 -13.36
N HIS A 171 -21.51 -10.36 -12.48
CA HIS A 171 -22.80 -9.72 -12.26
C HIS A 171 -22.77 -8.86 -10.99
N ARG A 172 -23.06 -7.58 -11.15
CA ARG A 172 -23.15 -6.59 -10.06
C ARG A 172 -24.16 -5.52 -10.43
N PRO A 173 -24.83 -4.87 -9.44
CA PRO A 173 -25.70 -3.73 -9.69
C PRO A 173 -24.92 -2.61 -10.43
N ALA A 174 -25.60 -1.94 -11.39
CA ALA A 174 -24.98 -0.86 -12.14
C ALA A 174 -24.43 0.25 -11.23
N GLU A 175 -25.17 0.62 -10.19
CA GLU A 175 -24.78 1.61 -9.20
C GLU A 175 -23.40 1.28 -8.56
N ILE A 176 -23.20 0.02 -8.17
CA ILE A 176 -21.92 -0.42 -7.58
C ILE A 176 -20.80 -0.42 -8.63
N HIS A 177 -21.12 -0.88 -9.84
CA HIS A 177 -20.19 -0.82 -10.96
C HIS A 177 -19.72 0.62 -11.23
N ASP A 178 -20.66 1.54 -11.39
CA ASP A 178 -20.38 2.93 -11.73
C ASP A 178 -19.63 3.64 -10.62
N PHE A 179 -19.98 3.40 -9.36
CA PHE A 179 -19.23 3.91 -8.20
C PHE A 179 -17.75 3.52 -8.28
N TRP A 180 -17.45 2.23 -8.42
CA TRP A 180 -16.07 1.76 -8.46
C TRP A 180 -15.32 2.18 -9.72
N MET A 181 -15.96 2.18 -10.89
CA MET A 181 -15.32 2.64 -12.13
C MET A 181 -14.99 4.13 -12.11
N ASN A 182 -15.74 4.93 -11.35
CA ASN A 182 -15.39 6.33 -11.10
C ASN A 182 -14.27 6.50 -10.07
N ALA A 183 -14.26 5.63 -9.04
CA ALA A 183 -13.28 5.70 -7.95
C ALA A 183 -11.93 5.05 -8.32
N TYR A 184 -11.96 3.91 -8.98
CA TYR A 184 -10.77 3.12 -9.33
C TYR A 184 -11.01 2.31 -10.61
N THR A 185 -10.58 2.84 -11.73
CA THR A 185 -10.83 2.26 -13.06
C THR A 185 -10.08 0.95 -13.32
N GLU A 186 -9.04 0.64 -12.55
CA GLU A 186 -8.30 -0.61 -12.67
C GLU A 186 -8.92 -1.78 -11.90
N ILE A 187 -10.03 -1.57 -11.17
CA ILE A 187 -10.72 -2.69 -10.51
C ILE A 187 -11.17 -3.72 -11.55
N ASP A 188 -10.82 -4.98 -11.34
CA ASP A 188 -11.09 -6.05 -12.30
C ASP A 188 -11.30 -7.38 -11.56
N THR A 189 -11.57 -8.44 -12.30
CA THR A 189 -11.73 -9.78 -11.74
C THR A 189 -10.39 -10.40 -11.33
N ILE A 190 -10.43 -11.36 -10.40
CA ILE A 190 -9.23 -12.09 -9.95
C ILE A 190 -8.45 -12.68 -11.12
N PRO A 191 -9.08 -13.40 -12.11
CA PRO A 191 -8.34 -13.94 -13.25
C PRO A 191 -7.58 -12.86 -14.04
N ASN A 192 -8.20 -11.71 -14.29
CA ASN A 192 -7.56 -10.62 -15.02
C ASN A 192 -6.39 -10.01 -14.25
N LYS A 193 -6.52 -9.81 -12.93
CA LYS A 193 -5.42 -9.37 -12.07
C LYS A 193 -4.25 -10.37 -12.07
N VAL A 194 -4.54 -11.67 -12.05
CA VAL A 194 -3.50 -12.72 -12.17
C VAL A 194 -2.79 -12.64 -13.53
N VAL A 195 -3.51 -12.39 -14.62
CA VAL A 195 -2.90 -12.17 -15.93
C VAL A 195 -1.99 -10.94 -15.95
N GLN A 196 -2.38 -9.84 -15.29
CA GLN A 196 -1.54 -8.64 -15.15
C GLN A 196 -0.24 -8.97 -14.38
N ILE A 197 -0.35 -9.69 -13.26
CA ILE A 197 0.80 -10.15 -12.46
C ILE A 197 1.77 -10.98 -13.32
N GLN A 198 1.25 -11.95 -14.08
CA GLN A 198 2.06 -12.80 -14.96
C GLN A 198 2.73 -12.00 -16.09
N LYS A 199 2.01 -11.04 -16.72
CA LYS A 199 2.56 -10.17 -17.76
C LYS A 199 3.68 -9.28 -17.22
N ALA A 200 3.60 -8.84 -15.97
CA ALA A 200 4.67 -8.11 -15.30
C ALA A 200 5.88 -9.01 -14.94
N GLY A 201 5.81 -10.31 -15.21
CA GLY A 201 6.91 -11.27 -15.05
C GLY A 201 7.03 -11.87 -13.65
N TYR A 202 5.97 -11.86 -12.87
CA TYR A 202 5.88 -12.63 -11.62
C TYR A 202 5.35 -14.06 -11.91
N ILE A 203 5.74 -15.01 -11.07
CA ILE A 203 5.37 -16.44 -11.13
C ILE A 203 4.77 -16.90 -9.79
#